data_84a4ead1312630d50d2d7219eb7b72bd
#
_entry.id   84a4ead1312630d50d2d7219eb7b72bd
#
_cell.length_a   1.000
_cell.length_b   1.000
_cell.length_c   1.000
_cell.angle_alpha   90.00
_cell.angle_beta   90.00
_cell.angle_gamma   90.00
#
_symmetry.space_group_name_H-M   'P 1'
#
loop_
_entity.id
_entity.type
_entity.pdbx_description
1 polymer ?
#
loop_
_entity_poly.entity_id
_entity_poly.type
_entity_poly.pdbx_seq_one_letter_code
_entity_poly.pdbx_strand_id
1 'polypeptide(L)'
;PAFSKKEDGILLNVWCMAACYSTDDDGTVRLPFDVATGKQIDDVWQRWLDKDPVRLIPRHADEMRSMRAIWLDGGTKDEWFLDNGAVAVSKELEAIGVDHTLELFDAGHMSIGYRYPRSLAFLSAARASRA
;
A
#
# COMPACT_ATOMS: atom_id res chain seq x y z
N PRO A 1 -28.02 -0.13 -14.28
CA PRO A 1 -26.84 0.69 -14.57
C PRO A 1 -25.60 -0.04 -14.11
N ALA A 2 -24.48 0.14 -14.84
CA ALA A 2 -23.18 -0.38 -14.41
C ALA A 2 -22.77 0.29 -13.08
N PHE A 3 -22.05 -0.43 -12.23
CA PHE A 3 -21.56 0.08 -10.93
C PHE A 3 -22.68 0.54 -9.97
N SER A 4 -23.73 -0.24 -9.86
CA SER A 4 -24.86 0.04 -8.98
C SER A 4 -24.86 -0.77 -7.67
N LYS A 5 -23.99 -1.77 -7.56
CA LYS A 5 -23.84 -2.62 -6.38
C LYS A 5 -22.55 -2.27 -5.62
N LYS A 6 -22.55 -2.52 -4.32
CA LYS A 6 -21.35 -2.30 -3.47
C LYS A 6 -20.14 -3.11 -3.97
N GLU A 7 -20.38 -4.32 -4.43
CA GLU A 7 -19.38 -5.26 -4.94
C GLU A 7 -18.72 -4.77 -6.23
N ASP A 8 -19.39 -3.94 -7.02
CA ASP A 8 -18.85 -3.38 -8.27
C ASP A 8 -17.61 -2.52 -8.01
N GLY A 9 -17.57 -1.82 -6.87
CA GLY A 9 -16.39 -1.05 -6.45
C GLY A 9 -15.18 -1.94 -6.15
N ILE A 10 -15.40 -3.09 -5.53
CA ILE A 10 -14.34 -4.08 -5.26
C ILE A 10 -13.78 -4.63 -6.57
N LEU A 11 -14.66 -5.02 -7.49
CA LEU A 11 -14.26 -5.53 -8.80
C LEU A 11 -13.46 -4.50 -9.60
N LEU A 12 -13.92 -3.24 -9.60
CA LEU A 12 -13.21 -2.15 -10.27
C LEU A 12 -11.82 -1.95 -9.68
N ASN A 13 -11.69 -1.96 -8.36
CA ASN A 13 -10.41 -1.84 -7.69
C ASN A 13 -9.44 -2.98 -8.08
N VAL A 14 -9.92 -4.23 -8.08
CA VAL A 14 -9.11 -5.38 -8.50
C VAL A 14 -8.66 -5.26 -9.95
N TRP A 15 -9.53 -4.79 -10.87
CA TRP A 15 -9.16 -4.56 -12.27
C TRP A 15 -8.14 -3.43 -12.41
N CYS A 16 -8.27 -2.34 -11.66
CA CYS A 16 -7.28 -1.26 -11.65
C CYS A 16 -5.92 -1.74 -11.15
N MET A 17 -5.90 -2.54 -10.09
CA MET A 17 -4.67 -3.16 -9.60
C MET A 17 -4.06 -4.12 -10.64
N ALA A 18 -4.87 -4.95 -11.29
CA ALA A 18 -4.41 -5.86 -12.34
C ALA A 18 -3.81 -5.09 -13.53
N ALA A 19 -4.46 -4.00 -13.94
CA ALA A 19 -3.95 -3.14 -15.00
C ALA A 19 -2.58 -2.52 -14.67
N CYS A 20 -2.33 -2.20 -13.38
CA CYS A 20 -1.05 -1.67 -12.93
C CYS A 20 0.03 -2.75 -12.75
N TYR A 21 -0.34 -3.94 -12.29
CA TYR A 21 0.62 -4.93 -11.79
C TYR A 21 0.82 -6.11 -12.72
N SER A 22 -0.16 -6.42 -13.57
CA SER A 22 -0.17 -7.66 -14.36
C SER A 22 -0.74 -7.51 -15.77
N THR A 23 -0.50 -6.36 -16.40
CA THR A 23 -0.71 -6.19 -17.84
C THR A 23 0.45 -6.82 -18.60
N ASP A 24 0.16 -7.60 -19.62
CA ASP A 24 1.14 -8.18 -20.53
C ASP A 24 1.58 -7.15 -21.58
N ASP A 25 2.69 -7.42 -22.30
CA ASP A 25 3.26 -6.50 -23.29
C ASP A 25 2.30 -6.20 -24.47
N ASP A 26 1.36 -7.09 -24.72
CA ASP A 26 0.29 -6.90 -25.73
C ASP A 26 -0.91 -6.08 -25.23
N GLY A 27 -0.86 -5.61 -23.97
CA GLY A 27 -1.92 -4.85 -23.32
C GLY A 27 -3.00 -5.71 -22.65
N THR A 28 -2.86 -7.03 -22.64
CA THR A 28 -3.81 -7.92 -21.96
C THR A 28 -3.68 -7.80 -20.46
N VAL A 29 -4.74 -7.40 -19.77
CA VAL A 29 -4.80 -7.34 -18.30
C VAL A 29 -5.07 -8.73 -17.72
N ARG A 30 -4.18 -9.22 -16.87
CA ARG A 30 -4.27 -10.54 -16.22
C ARG A 30 -4.72 -10.41 -14.77
N LEU A 31 -5.83 -11.04 -14.42
CA LEU A 31 -6.23 -11.18 -13.01
C LEU A 31 -5.40 -12.25 -12.31
N PRO A 32 -5.08 -12.10 -11.01
CA PRO A 32 -4.29 -13.08 -10.27
C PRO A 32 -5.09 -14.32 -9.85
N PHE A 33 -6.31 -14.48 -10.36
CA PHE A 33 -7.19 -15.63 -10.12
C PHE A 33 -8.09 -15.88 -11.32
N ASP A 34 -8.49 -17.14 -11.47
CA ASP A 34 -9.50 -17.55 -12.42
C ASP A 34 -10.89 -17.11 -11.95
N VAL A 35 -11.61 -16.36 -12.78
CA VAL A 35 -12.90 -15.74 -12.40
C VAL A 35 -14.04 -16.75 -12.22
N ALA A 36 -13.94 -17.94 -12.81
CA ALA A 36 -14.98 -18.96 -12.71
C ALA A 36 -14.84 -19.81 -11.45
N THR A 37 -13.60 -20.05 -11.02
CA THR A 37 -13.28 -20.98 -9.92
C THR A 37 -12.74 -20.28 -8.68
N GLY A 38 -12.28 -19.02 -8.79
CA GLY A 38 -11.55 -18.31 -7.73
C GLY A 38 -10.14 -18.84 -7.50
N LYS A 39 -9.66 -19.81 -8.30
CA LYS A 39 -8.33 -20.39 -8.12
C LYS A 39 -7.24 -19.37 -8.45
N GLN A 40 -6.27 -19.23 -7.56
CA GLN A 40 -5.10 -18.37 -7.77
C GLN A 40 -4.29 -18.83 -9.00
N ILE A 41 -3.80 -17.85 -9.76
CA ILE A 41 -2.89 -18.02 -10.90
C ILE A 41 -1.51 -17.57 -10.43
N ASP A 42 -0.64 -18.52 -10.12
CA ASP A 42 0.58 -18.28 -9.33
C ASP A 42 1.57 -17.34 -10.02
N ASP A 43 1.76 -17.44 -11.34
CA ASP A 43 2.65 -16.55 -12.11
C ASP A 43 2.15 -15.11 -12.09
N VAL A 44 0.85 -14.89 -12.19
CA VAL A 44 0.25 -13.56 -12.11
C VAL A 44 0.30 -13.02 -10.68
N TRP A 45 0.00 -13.87 -9.69
CA TRP A 45 0.08 -13.50 -8.28
C TRP A 45 1.50 -13.10 -7.88
N GLN A 46 2.52 -13.78 -8.39
CA GLN A 46 3.92 -13.42 -8.14
C GLN A 46 4.23 -12.00 -8.63
N ARG A 47 3.69 -11.57 -9.78
CA ARG A 47 3.85 -10.19 -10.28
C ARG A 47 3.27 -9.15 -9.31
N TRP A 48 2.18 -9.48 -8.61
CA TRP A 48 1.59 -8.61 -7.58
C TRP A 48 2.47 -8.57 -6.32
N LEU A 49 2.98 -9.72 -5.88
CA LEU A 49 3.90 -9.79 -4.75
C LEU A 49 5.20 -9.01 -5.00
N ASP A 50 5.65 -8.93 -6.24
CA ASP A 50 6.83 -8.16 -6.62
C ASP A 50 6.60 -6.63 -6.56
N LYS A 51 5.36 -6.19 -6.39
CA LYS A 51 4.99 -4.78 -6.18
C LYS A 51 4.60 -4.47 -4.73
N ASP A 52 4.54 -5.48 -3.88
CA ASP A 52 4.13 -5.33 -2.48
C ASP A 52 5.21 -4.56 -1.68
N PRO A 53 4.88 -3.39 -1.09
CA PRO A 53 5.82 -2.60 -0.30
C PRO A 53 6.48 -3.39 0.83
N VAL A 54 5.76 -4.28 1.50
CA VAL A 54 6.29 -5.12 2.59
C VAL A 54 7.46 -5.99 2.09
N ARG A 55 7.35 -6.50 0.85
CA ARG A 55 8.38 -7.34 0.23
C ARG A 55 9.50 -6.54 -0.45
N LEU A 56 9.21 -5.30 -0.83
CA LEU A 56 10.20 -4.42 -1.46
C LEU A 56 11.16 -3.81 -0.45
N ILE A 57 10.70 -3.46 0.75
CA ILE A 57 11.53 -2.79 1.78
C ILE A 57 12.86 -3.51 2.05
N PRO A 58 12.91 -4.82 2.34
CA PRO A 58 14.20 -5.49 2.58
C PRO A 58 15.08 -5.55 1.33
N ARG A 59 14.51 -5.50 0.11
CA ARG A 59 15.26 -5.47 -1.15
C ARG A 59 15.85 -4.09 -1.47
N HIS A 60 15.29 -3.03 -0.87
CA HIS A 60 15.67 -1.63 -1.06
C HIS A 60 16.09 -0.99 0.28
N ALA A 61 16.79 -1.75 1.11
CA ALA A 61 17.15 -1.32 2.47
C ALA A 61 18.03 -0.07 2.49
N ASP A 62 18.93 0.10 1.54
CA ASP A 62 19.83 1.24 1.47
C ASP A 62 19.10 2.51 1.03
N GLU A 63 18.16 2.41 0.10
CA GLU A 63 17.28 3.49 -0.29
C GLU A 63 16.39 3.92 0.88
N MET A 64 15.84 2.96 1.63
CA MET A 64 15.04 3.26 2.83
C MET A 64 15.88 3.97 3.88
N ARG A 65 17.11 3.53 4.14
CA ARG A 65 18.04 4.19 5.08
C ARG A 65 18.45 5.60 4.63
N SER A 66 18.41 5.87 3.34
CA SER A 66 18.72 7.20 2.78
C SER A 66 17.60 8.22 2.97
N MET A 67 16.40 7.78 3.30
CA MET A 67 15.26 8.67 3.52
C MET A 67 15.43 9.48 4.80
N ARG A 68 15.05 10.76 4.74
CA ARG A 68 15.19 11.69 5.89
C ARG A 68 14.14 11.48 6.97
N ALA A 69 12.95 11.06 6.54
CA ALA A 69 11.82 10.78 7.41
C ALA A 69 10.82 9.87 6.69
N ILE A 70 10.22 8.98 7.42
CA ILE A 70 9.14 8.13 6.96
C ILE A 70 7.98 8.25 7.93
N TRP A 71 6.79 8.51 7.40
CA TRP A 71 5.55 8.57 8.14
C TRP A 71 4.57 7.54 7.58
N LEU A 72 4.06 6.70 8.45
CA LEU A 72 3.01 5.73 8.19
C LEU A 72 1.82 6.05 9.07
N ASP A 73 0.61 6.03 8.53
CA ASP A 73 -0.59 6.02 9.34
C ASP A 73 -1.68 5.15 8.74
N GLY A 74 -2.58 4.66 9.59
CA GLY A 74 -3.69 3.81 9.19
C GLY A 74 -4.86 3.89 10.15
N GLY A 75 -6.08 3.88 9.60
CA GLY A 75 -7.29 3.84 10.39
C GLY A 75 -7.59 2.42 10.87
N THR A 76 -7.78 2.23 12.18
CA THR A 76 -8.05 0.90 12.79
C THR A 76 -9.44 0.33 12.44
N LYS A 77 -10.27 1.09 11.74
CA LYS A 77 -11.57 0.69 11.19
C LYS A 77 -11.58 0.70 9.67
N ASP A 78 -10.38 0.63 9.06
CA ASP A 78 -10.23 0.60 7.60
C ASP A 78 -10.87 -0.67 7.03
N GLU A 79 -11.85 -0.52 6.18
CA GLU A 79 -12.60 -1.61 5.53
C GLU A 79 -11.78 -2.41 4.53
N TRP A 80 -10.59 -1.91 4.16
CA TRP A 80 -9.60 -2.58 3.30
C TRP A 80 -8.43 -3.16 4.09
N PHE A 81 -8.45 -3.04 5.42
CA PHE A 81 -7.41 -3.53 6.31
C PHE A 81 -6.02 -2.94 6.05
N LEU A 82 -5.94 -1.70 5.58
CA LEU A 82 -4.66 -1.05 5.29
C LEU A 82 -3.87 -0.68 6.55
N ASP A 83 -4.51 -0.63 7.72
CA ASP A 83 -3.85 -0.55 9.02
C ASP A 83 -2.91 -1.74 9.27
N ASN A 84 -3.34 -2.96 8.89
CA ASN A 84 -2.48 -4.15 8.96
C ASN A 84 -1.28 -4.04 8.00
N GLY A 85 -1.51 -3.47 6.81
CA GLY A 85 -0.43 -3.16 5.85
C GLY A 85 0.58 -2.16 6.43
N ALA A 86 0.10 -1.07 7.07
CA ALA A 86 0.95 -0.08 7.71
C ALA A 86 1.80 -0.69 8.84
N VAL A 87 1.22 -1.56 9.66
CA VAL A 87 1.94 -2.31 10.69
C VAL A 87 2.99 -3.25 10.10
N ALA A 88 2.66 -3.95 9.01
CA ALA A 88 3.61 -4.85 8.34
C ALA A 88 4.80 -4.08 7.76
N VAL A 89 4.55 -2.95 7.07
CA VAL A 89 5.60 -2.04 6.57
C VAL A 89 6.48 -1.52 7.71
N SER A 90 5.87 -1.11 8.83
CA SER A 90 6.63 -0.66 10.03
C SER A 90 7.59 -1.73 10.54
N LYS A 91 7.15 -2.98 10.63
CA LYS A 91 8.00 -4.10 11.06
C LYS A 91 9.18 -4.36 10.11
N GLU A 92 8.97 -4.24 8.82
CA GLU A 92 10.07 -4.38 7.85
C GLU A 92 11.08 -3.23 7.97
N LEU A 93 10.62 -2.00 8.19
CA LEU A 93 11.51 -0.86 8.45
C LEU A 93 12.30 -1.03 9.75
N GLU A 94 11.66 -1.50 10.83
CA GLU A 94 12.33 -1.86 12.08
C GLU A 94 13.42 -2.93 11.86
N ALA A 95 13.10 -3.99 11.11
CA ALA A 95 14.00 -5.10 10.84
C ALA A 95 15.28 -4.68 10.10
N ILE A 96 15.20 -3.64 9.26
CA ILE A 96 16.37 -3.08 8.55
C ILE A 96 16.98 -1.86 9.26
N GLY A 97 16.52 -1.52 10.48
CA GLY A 97 17.07 -0.44 11.31
C GLY A 97 16.77 0.96 10.78
N VAL A 98 15.59 1.19 10.19
CA VAL A 98 15.16 2.49 9.67
C VAL A 98 14.18 3.15 10.64
N ASP A 99 14.55 4.32 11.14
CA ASP A 99 13.67 5.13 11.97
C ASP A 99 12.48 5.65 11.17
N HIS A 100 11.29 5.49 11.74
CA HIS A 100 10.04 5.93 11.14
C HIS A 100 8.99 6.23 12.20
N THR A 101 7.89 6.84 11.78
CA THR A 101 6.72 7.05 12.64
C THR A 101 5.56 6.21 12.12
N LEU A 102 4.93 5.44 13.01
CA LEU A 102 3.65 4.75 12.74
C LEU A 102 2.58 5.32 13.67
N GLU A 103 1.48 5.80 13.12
CA GLU A 103 0.30 6.20 13.87
C GLU A 103 -0.95 5.44 13.42
N LEU A 104 -1.52 4.67 14.33
CA LEU A 104 -2.84 4.08 14.15
C LEU A 104 -3.89 4.97 14.83
N PHE A 105 -5.01 5.21 14.15
CA PHE A 105 -6.05 6.12 14.63
C PHE A 105 -7.45 5.54 14.42
N ASP A 106 -8.40 6.00 15.22
CA ASP A 106 -9.78 5.47 15.22
C ASP A 106 -10.63 6.09 14.10
N ALA A 107 -10.43 5.60 12.84
CA ALA A 107 -11.22 5.95 11.67
C ALA A 107 -11.15 4.84 10.61
N GLY A 108 -12.00 4.94 9.56
CA GLY A 108 -11.96 4.09 8.37
C GLY A 108 -10.99 4.59 7.30
N HIS A 109 -11.15 4.07 6.08
CA HIS A 109 -10.31 4.44 4.93
C HIS A 109 -10.56 5.87 4.44
N MET A 110 -11.80 6.31 4.45
CA MET A 110 -12.22 7.56 3.82
C MET A 110 -12.23 8.73 4.81
N SER A 111 -12.20 9.96 4.24
CA SER A 111 -12.33 11.22 5.02
C SER A 111 -11.21 11.48 6.03
N ILE A 112 -10.01 10.96 5.76
CA ILE A 112 -8.82 11.08 6.62
C ILE A 112 -7.97 12.33 6.31
N GLY A 113 -8.44 13.25 5.48
CA GLY A 113 -7.70 14.44 5.08
C GLY A 113 -7.23 15.32 6.25
N TYR A 114 -7.91 15.27 7.40
CA TYR A 114 -7.50 15.95 8.63
C TYR A 114 -6.14 15.46 9.20
N ARG A 115 -5.64 14.33 8.71
CA ARG A 115 -4.33 13.76 9.09
C ARG A 115 -3.17 14.44 8.37
N TYR A 116 -3.38 14.93 7.15
CA TYR A 116 -2.31 15.51 6.33
C TYR A 116 -1.54 16.66 7.01
N PRO A 117 -2.16 17.60 7.72
CA PRO A 117 -1.39 18.65 8.41
C PRO A 117 -0.34 18.10 9.37
N ARG A 118 -0.63 16.98 10.04
CA ARG A 118 0.28 16.34 10.99
C ARG A 118 1.47 15.66 10.29
N SER A 119 1.21 14.83 9.29
CA SER A 119 2.26 14.17 8.53
C SER A 119 3.13 15.17 7.76
N LEU A 120 2.53 16.19 7.16
CA LEU A 120 3.27 17.25 6.46
C LEU A 120 4.13 18.10 7.41
N ALA A 121 3.65 18.40 8.62
CA ALA A 121 4.44 19.11 9.63
C ALA A 121 5.67 18.28 10.06
N PHE A 122 5.49 16.96 10.28
CA PHE A 122 6.59 16.05 10.59
C PHE A 122 7.64 16.01 9.47
N LEU A 123 7.22 15.80 8.23
CA LEU A 123 8.12 15.73 7.08
C LEU A 123 8.82 17.06 6.81
N SER A 124 8.13 18.19 7.02
CA SER A 124 8.71 19.53 6.89
C SER A 124 9.79 19.80 7.95
N ALA A 125 9.54 19.42 9.20
CA ALA A 125 10.52 19.54 10.28
C ALA A 125 11.79 18.73 10.01
N ALA A 126 11.64 17.50 9.53
CA ALA A 126 12.78 16.66 9.16
C ALA A 126 13.61 17.22 7.98
N ARG A 127 12.99 18.00 7.09
CA ARG A 127 13.69 18.71 6.03
C ARG A 127 14.52 19.88 6.57
N ALA A 128 13.99 20.63 7.54
CA ALA A 128 14.62 21.83 8.10
C ALA A 128 15.83 21.54 9.00
N SER A 129 15.86 20.36 9.64
CA SER A 129 16.91 20.01 10.62
C SER A 129 18.31 19.72 10.03
N ARG A 130 18.50 19.89 8.72
CA ARG A 130 19.80 19.73 8.01
C ARG A 130 20.18 20.96 7.16
N ALA A 131 19.62 22.11 7.45
CA ALA A 131 20.14 23.40 6.99
C ALA A 131 20.99 24.02 8.11
#